data_631b6dcdf176eb4d7cc0b04e848a01e9
#
_entry.id   631b6dcdf176eb4d7cc0b04e848a01e9
#
_cell.length_a   1.000
_cell.length_b   1.000
_cell.length_c   1.000
_cell.angle_alpha   90.00
_cell.angle_beta   90.00
_cell.angle_gamma   90.00
#
_symmetry.space_group_name_H-M   'P 1'
#
loop_
_entity.id
_entity.type
_entity.pdbx_description
1 polymer ?
#
loop_
_entity_poly.entity_id
_entity_poly.type
_entity_poly.pdbx_seq_one_letter_code
_entity_poly.pdbx_strand_id
1 'polypeptide(L)'
;KRTGDLRKLEYCSKVILTILYFTLPSAAKADIMDIETYSLQSNGFHLKISASKYLFEDTIITMDLQHVEVPRTVEGFSKLVVGAKTILSWKARTRKNTVTFYKALKKGHQRLTNGVFFSPIKMSV
;
A
#
# COMPACT_ATOMS: atom_id res chain seq x y z
N LYS A 1 -3.56 -21.43 -12.91
CA LYS A 1 -4.47 -20.70 -12.02
C LYS A 1 -3.75 -19.70 -11.15
N ARG A 2 -2.63 -20.10 -10.55
CA ARG A 2 -1.83 -19.16 -9.75
C ARG A 2 -1.28 -18.02 -10.59
N THR A 3 -0.84 -18.31 -11.80
CA THR A 3 -0.29 -17.30 -12.68
C THR A 3 -1.34 -16.26 -13.06
N GLY A 4 -2.58 -16.72 -13.28
CA GLY A 4 -3.67 -15.81 -13.59
C GLY A 4 -4.02 -14.90 -12.42
N ASP A 5 -4.03 -15.47 -11.20
CA ASP A 5 -4.33 -14.70 -10.00
C ASP A 5 -3.23 -13.67 -9.73
N LEU A 6 -1.98 -14.05 -9.92
CA LEU A 6 -0.86 -13.15 -9.73
C LEU A 6 -0.93 -11.97 -10.71
N ARG A 7 -1.25 -12.23 -11.96
CA ARG A 7 -1.40 -11.18 -12.97
C ARG A 7 -2.52 -10.22 -12.61
N LYS A 8 -3.64 -10.74 -12.09
CA LYS A 8 -4.75 -9.90 -11.65
C LYS A 8 -4.34 -9.01 -10.50
N LEU A 9 -3.60 -9.55 -9.54
CA LEU A 9 -3.12 -8.78 -8.39
C LEU A 9 -2.16 -7.69 -8.84
N GLU A 10 -1.26 -7.99 -9.75
CA GLU A 10 -0.33 -7.01 -10.29
C GLU A 10 -1.07 -5.90 -11.03
N TYR A 11 -2.06 -6.26 -11.83
CA TYR A 11 -2.88 -5.29 -12.54
C TYR A 11 -3.64 -4.40 -11.58
N CYS A 12 -4.26 -4.98 -10.55
CA CYS A 12 -4.98 -4.21 -9.55
C CYS A 12 -4.06 -3.25 -8.79
N SER A 13 -2.87 -3.71 -8.45
CA SER A 13 -1.88 -2.87 -7.78
C SER A 13 -1.49 -1.69 -8.65
N LYS A 14 -1.31 -1.93 -9.94
CA LYS A 14 -0.98 -0.86 -10.88
C LYS A 14 -2.10 0.16 -10.99
N VAL A 15 -3.34 -0.32 -11.05
CA VAL A 15 -4.52 0.56 -11.12
C VAL A 15 -4.62 1.41 -9.86
N ILE A 16 -4.45 0.80 -8.70
CA ILE A 16 -4.53 1.51 -7.43
C ILE A 16 -3.44 2.58 -7.34
N LEU A 17 -2.21 2.25 -7.69
CA LEU A 17 -1.11 3.21 -7.68
C LEU A 17 -1.36 4.36 -8.65
N THR A 18 -1.92 4.06 -9.81
CA THR A 18 -2.27 5.08 -10.80
C THR A 18 -3.33 6.04 -10.25
N ILE A 19 -4.35 5.50 -9.60
CA ILE A 19 -5.38 6.32 -8.99
C ILE A 19 -4.80 7.20 -7.89
N LEU A 20 -3.95 6.63 -7.04
CA LEU A 20 -3.30 7.39 -5.98
C LEU A 20 -2.45 8.52 -6.55
N TYR A 21 -1.72 8.23 -7.63
CA TYR A 21 -0.88 9.24 -8.27
C TYR A 21 -1.72 10.43 -8.76
N PHE A 22 -2.84 10.14 -9.42
CA PHE A 22 -3.70 11.21 -9.92
C PHE A 22 -4.48 11.92 -8.81
N THR A 23 -4.62 11.29 -7.65
CA THR A 23 -5.26 11.92 -6.50
C THR A 23 -4.32 12.90 -5.82
N LEU A 24 -3.02 12.68 -5.91
CA LEU A 24 -2.05 13.58 -5.28
C LEU A 24 -2.00 14.92 -5.97
N PRO A 25 -1.86 16.01 -5.22
CA PRO A 25 -1.70 17.33 -5.80
C PRO A 25 -0.36 17.44 -6.53
N SER A 26 -0.27 18.37 -7.47
CA SER A 26 0.92 18.51 -8.30
C SER A 26 2.20 18.67 -7.49
N ALA A 27 2.12 19.35 -6.36
CA ALA A 27 3.28 19.56 -5.50
C ALA A 27 3.78 18.29 -4.82
N ALA A 28 2.92 17.28 -4.71
CA ALA A 28 3.23 16.06 -4.01
C ALA A 28 3.29 14.83 -4.91
N LYS A 29 3.23 14.99 -6.22
CA LYS A 29 3.22 13.83 -7.12
C LYS A 29 4.48 12.98 -7.03
N ALA A 30 5.61 13.60 -6.71
CA ALA A 30 6.84 12.85 -6.54
C ALA A 30 6.79 11.92 -5.32
N ASP A 31 5.92 12.22 -4.36
CA ASP A 31 5.79 11.42 -3.14
C ASP A 31 5.14 10.07 -3.41
N ILE A 32 4.60 9.85 -4.61
CA ILE A 32 4.05 8.54 -4.97
C ILE A 32 5.11 7.43 -4.87
N MET A 33 6.38 7.80 -5.00
CA MET A 33 7.46 6.84 -4.92
C MET A 33 7.63 6.27 -3.50
N ASP A 34 7.08 6.97 -2.49
CA ASP A 34 7.13 6.53 -1.11
C ASP A 34 5.85 5.83 -0.66
N ILE A 35 4.89 5.69 -1.54
CA ILE A 35 3.59 5.11 -1.23
C ILE A 35 3.50 3.72 -1.82
N GLU A 36 3.00 2.79 -1.02
CA GLU A 36 2.87 1.40 -1.43
C GLU A 36 1.43 0.96 -1.46
N THR A 37 1.13 -0.02 -2.30
CA THR A 37 -0.13 -0.75 -2.22
C THR A 37 0.21 -2.18 -1.86
N TYR A 38 -0.73 -2.88 -1.26
CA TYR A 38 -0.51 -4.24 -0.78
C TYR A 38 -1.44 -5.21 -1.47
N SER A 39 -0.96 -6.42 -1.69
CA SER A 39 -1.79 -7.50 -2.17
C SER A 39 -1.65 -8.69 -1.25
N LEU A 40 -2.76 -9.36 -1.04
CA LEU A 40 -2.84 -10.52 -0.19
C LEU A 40 -3.32 -11.67 -1.04
N GLN A 41 -2.57 -12.76 -1.04
CA GLN A 41 -2.94 -13.95 -1.79
C GLN A 41 -2.97 -15.13 -0.84
N SER A 42 -4.10 -15.77 -0.73
CA SER A 42 -4.22 -16.96 0.09
C SER A 42 -4.26 -18.20 -0.79
N ASN A 43 -3.60 -19.24 -0.35
CA ASN A 43 -3.58 -20.50 -1.05
C ASN A 43 -3.61 -21.58 0.00
N GLY A 44 -4.79 -22.13 0.25
CA GLY A 44 -4.98 -23.07 1.33
C GLY A 44 -4.72 -22.41 2.68
N PHE A 45 -3.75 -22.94 3.41
CA PHE A 45 -3.41 -22.39 4.73
C PHE A 45 -2.20 -21.46 4.67
N HIS A 46 -1.86 -21.00 3.49
CA HIS A 46 -0.75 -20.06 3.32
C HIS A 46 -1.28 -18.71 2.88
N LEU A 47 -0.74 -17.65 3.45
CA LEU A 47 -1.06 -16.29 3.08
C LEU A 47 0.23 -15.59 2.65
N LYS A 48 0.21 -14.99 1.49
CA LYS A 48 1.36 -14.24 0.97
C LYS A 48 0.99 -12.77 0.93
N ILE A 49 1.83 -11.95 1.52
CA ILE A 49 1.66 -10.50 1.52
C ILE A 49 2.74 -9.88 0.64
N SER A 50 2.32 -9.07 -0.32
CA SER A 50 3.23 -8.40 -1.24
C SER A 50 2.95 -6.91 -1.22
N ALA A 51 3.97 -6.12 -1.53
CA ALA A 51 3.83 -4.68 -1.68
C ALA A 51 4.28 -4.25 -3.06
N SER A 52 3.58 -3.29 -3.63
CA SER A 52 3.91 -2.73 -4.94
C SER A 52 4.08 -1.23 -4.82
N LYS A 53 5.07 -0.69 -5.50
CA LYS A 53 5.29 0.76 -5.54
C LYS A 53 6.01 1.15 -6.83
N TYR A 54 5.98 2.43 -7.14
CA TYR A 54 6.71 2.94 -8.29
C TYR A 54 8.20 2.94 -8.01
N LEU A 55 8.97 2.47 -8.97
CA LEU A 55 10.43 2.56 -8.93
C LEU A 55 10.89 3.77 -9.73
N PHE A 56 10.26 3.98 -10.90
CA PHE A 56 10.44 5.13 -11.76
C PHE A 56 9.06 5.53 -12.26
N GLU A 57 9.00 6.56 -13.08
CA GLU A 57 7.73 7.10 -13.57
C GLU A 57 6.76 6.06 -14.11
N ASP A 58 7.25 5.08 -14.87
CA ASP A 58 6.38 4.08 -15.47
C ASP A 58 6.64 2.66 -14.99
N THR A 59 7.53 2.50 -14.05
CA THR A 59 7.93 1.17 -13.61
C THR A 59 7.45 0.91 -12.20
N ILE A 60 6.71 -0.17 -12.03
CA ILE A 60 6.19 -0.58 -10.73
C ILE A 60 6.88 -1.88 -10.35
N ILE A 61 7.39 -1.96 -9.14
CA ILE A 61 7.96 -3.19 -8.63
C ILE A 61 7.05 -3.78 -7.57
N THR A 62 7.01 -5.09 -7.52
CA THR A 62 6.26 -5.83 -6.53
C THR A 62 7.24 -6.68 -5.74
N MET A 63 7.17 -6.57 -4.42
CA MET A 63 8.05 -7.31 -3.53
C MET A 63 7.23 -8.21 -2.65
N ASP A 64 7.73 -9.44 -2.46
CA ASP A 64 7.11 -10.33 -1.51
C ASP A 64 7.61 -9.91 -0.13
N LEU A 65 6.68 -9.58 0.75
CA LEU A 65 7.05 -9.16 2.10
C LEU A 65 7.10 -10.31 3.07
N GLN A 66 6.02 -11.07 3.13
CA GLN A 66 5.87 -12.08 4.16
C GLN A 66 5.04 -13.25 3.67
N HIS A 67 5.32 -14.42 4.25
CA HIS A 67 4.48 -15.59 4.10
C HIS A 67 3.98 -15.97 5.48
N VAL A 68 2.70 -16.17 5.61
CA VAL A 68 2.09 -16.61 6.85
C VAL A 68 1.47 -17.97 6.62
N GLU A 69 1.78 -18.91 7.49
CA GLU A 69 1.20 -20.24 7.43
C GLU A 69 0.24 -20.40 8.60
N VAL A 70 -0.99 -20.74 8.31
CA VAL A 70 -1.98 -20.99 9.36
C VAL A 70 -1.86 -22.45 9.77
N PRO A 71 -1.62 -22.76 11.03
CA PRO A 71 -1.44 -24.13 11.47
C PRO A 71 -2.73 -24.91 11.38
N ARG A 72 -2.61 -26.18 11.01
CA ARG A 72 -3.76 -27.07 10.94
C ARG A 72 -3.91 -27.91 12.19
N THR A 73 -2.89 -27.96 13.02
CA THR A 73 -2.89 -28.80 14.21
C THR A 73 -2.44 -28.01 15.41
N VAL A 74 -2.70 -28.55 16.59
CA VAL A 74 -2.27 -27.91 17.83
C VAL A 74 -0.75 -27.86 17.91
N GLU A 75 -0.08 -28.81 17.29
CA GLU A 75 1.38 -28.84 17.27
C GLU A 75 1.98 -27.67 16.51
N GLY A 76 1.22 -27.10 15.59
CA GLY A 76 1.65 -25.93 14.84
C GLY A 76 1.36 -24.61 15.51
N PHE A 77 0.97 -24.62 16.79
CA PHE A 77 0.59 -23.40 17.49
C PHE A 77 1.68 -22.34 17.51
N SER A 78 2.94 -22.76 17.55
CA SER A 78 4.06 -21.82 17.50
C SER A 78 4.07 -21.03 16.19
N LYS A 79 3.62 -21.64 15.10
CA LYS A 79 3.52 -20.95 13.81
C LYS A 79 2.45 -19.88 13.84
N LEU A 80 1.39 -20.08 14.62
CA LEU A 80 0.35 -19.08 14.78
C LEU A 80 0.90 -17.82 15.45
N VAL A 81 1.75 -17.98 16.45
CA VAL A 81 2.37 -16.85 17.13
C VAL A 81 3.27 -16.07 16.17
N VAL A 82 4.06 -16.79 15.38
CA VAL A 82 4.93 -16.16 14.37
C VAL A 82 4.07 -15.43 13.33
N GLY A 83 2.99 -16.06 12.88
CA GLY A 83 2.08 -15.44 11.92
C GLY A 83 1.43 -14.17 12.47
N ALA A 84 1.04 -14.19 13.74
CA ALA A 84 0.45 -13.01 14.38
C ALA A 84 1.46 -11.86 14.43
N LYS A 85 2.71 -12.15 14.76
CA LYS A 85 3.76 -11.12 14.76
C LYS A 85 3.99 -10.55 13.37
N THR A 86 3.95 -11.40 12.36
CA THR A 86 4.11 -10.98 10.97
C THR A 86 2.99 -10.04 10.56
N ILE A 87 1.76 -10.36 10.91
CA ILE A 87 0.61 -9.52 10.58
C ILE A 87 0.69 -8.18 11.31
N LEU A 88 1.13 -8.17 12.56
CA LEU A 88 1.31 -6.93 13.31
C LEU A 88 2.38 -6.04 12.68
N SER A 89 3.47 -6.64 12.21
CA SER A 89 4.51 -5.90 11.49
C SER A 89 3.96 -5.28 10.21
N TRP A 90 3.16 -6.04 9.48
CA TRP A 90 2.52 -5.53 8.26
C TRP A 90 1.53 -4.41 8.59
N LYS A 91 0.80 -4.52 9.69
CA LYS A 91 -0.12 -3.47 10.13
C LYS A 91 0.64 -2.18 10.41
N ALA A 92 1.79 -2.26 11.06
CA ALA A 92 2.61 -1.10 11.35
C ALA A 92 3.11 -0.46 10.05
N ARG A 93 3.52 -1.27 9.08
CA ARG A 93 3.95 -0.79 7.78
C ARG A 93 2.81 -0.09 7.03
N THR A 94 1.62 -0.66 7.08
CA THR A 94 0.43 -0.09 6.46
C THR A 94 0.08 1.26 7.08
N ARG A 95 0.17 1.36 8.40
CA ARG A 95 -0.08 2.62 9.10
C ARG A 95 0.91 3.69 8.68
N LYS A 96 2.19 3.35 8.58
CA LYS A 96 3.21 4.29 8.15
C LYS A 96 2.94 4.76 6.71
N ASN A 97 2.54 3.83 5.85
CA ASN A 97 2.18 4.15 4.48
C ASN A 97 1.00 5.13 4.41
N THR A 98 -0.01 4.91 5.23
CA THR A 98 -1.18 5.79 5.30
C THR A 98 -0.79 7.19 5.75
N VAL A 99 0.08 7.29 6.76
CA VAL A 99 0.56 8.58 7.24
C VAL A 99 1.33 9.32 6.13
N THR A 100 2.16 8.59 5.38
CA THR A 100 2.91 9.15 4.27
C THR A 100 1.97 9.73 3.21
N PHE A 101 0.91 9.00 2.89
CA PHE A 101 -0.07 9.45 1.91
C PHE A 101 -0.82 10.71 2.39
N TYR A 102 -1.23 10.73 3.65
CA TYR A 102 -1.89 11.90 4.22
C TYR A 102 -0.99 13.12 4.22
N LYS A 103 0.28 12.95 4.53
CA LYS A 103 1.23 14.07 4.48
C LYS A 103 1.38 14.60 3.07
N ALA A 104 1.41 13.71 2.08
CA ALA A 104 1.49 14.11 0.69
C ALA A 104 0.25 14.90 0.27
N LEU A 105 -0.93 14.48 0.69
CA LEU A 105 -2.16 15.21 0.41
C LEU A 105 -2.13 16.59 1.05
N LYS A 106 -1.65 16.69 2.29
CA LYS A 106 -1.59 17.96 2.99
C LYS A 106 -0.62 18.96 2.36
N LYS A 107 0.45 18.47 1.77
CA LYS A 107 1.39 19.36 1.09
C LYS A 107 0.71 20.19 0.02
N GLY A 108 -0.13 19.52 -0.78
CA GLY A 108 -0.87 20.23 -1.80
C GLY A 108 -1.83 21.24 -1.23
N HIS A 109 -2.50 20.86 -0.14
CA HIS A 109 -3.43 21.74 0.52
C HIS A 109 -2.75 23.00 1.05
N GLN A 110 -1.67 22.82 1.78
CA GLN A 110 -0.93 23.95 2.32
C GLN A 110 -0.43 24.88 1.24
N ARG A 111 0.04 24.31 0.14
CA ARG A 111 0.54 25.11 -0.96
C ARG A 111 -0.56 25.91 -1.64
N LEU A 112 -1.72 25.32 -1.81
CA LEU A 112 -2.86 26.02 -2.36
C LEU A 112 -3.33 27.13 -1.43
N THR A 113 -3.34 26.85 -0.13
CA THR A 113 -3.76 27.82 0.86
C THR A 113 -2.79 28.99 0.97
N ASN A 114 -1.50 28.71 0.91
CA ASN A 114 -0.49 29.75 1.04
C ASN A 114 -0.24 30.50 -0.26
N GLY A 115 -0.44 29.85 -1.37
CA GLY A 115 -0.14 30.44 -2.67
C GLY A 115 -1.25 31.22 -3.31
N VAL A 116 -2.49 31.02 -2.83
CA VAL A 116 -3.56 31.60 -3.53
C VAL A 116 -4.62 31.90 -2.73
N PHE A 117 -5.07 32.39 -2.70
CA PHE A 117 -6.06 32.63 -2.23
C PHE A 117 -7.09 32.07 -2.33
N PHE A 118 -7.59 31.58 -2.35
CA PHE A 118 -8.51 31.11 -2.28
C PHE A 118 -9.18 30.42 -2.49
N SER A 119 -9.27 29.62 -2.31
CA SER A 119 -10.19 28.77 -2.73
C SER A 119 -11.36 28.69 -1.86
N PRO A 120 -12.43 28.98 -2.35
CA PRO A 120 -13.63 28.93 -1.57
C PRO A 120 -13.98 27.52 -1.20
N ILE A 121 -13.44 26.57 -1.89
CA ILE A 121 -13.79 25.27 -1.59
C ILE A 121 -12.86 24.81 -0.58
N LYS A 122 -13.12 25.01 0.59
CA LYS A 122 -12.44 24.43 1.53
C LYS A 122 -12.70 23.09 1.58
N MET A 123 -11.85 22.34 1.20
CA MET A 123 -11.98 21.03 1.36
C MET A 123 -11.84 20.76 2.75
N SER A 124 -12.82 20.50 3.38
CA SER A 124 -12.77 20.12 4.70
C SER A 124 -12.31 18.73 4.80
N VAL A 125 -11.17 18.47 4.84
CA VAL A 125 -10.78 17.13 5.05
C VAL A 125 -9.97 16.96 6.29
#